data_9510b026cc4a3acb1a5580ff2a6bd4f5
#
_entry.id   9510b026cc4a3acb1a5580ff2a6bd4f5
#
_cell.length_a   1.000
_cell.length_b   1.000
_cell.length_c   1.000
_cell.angle_alpha   90.00
_cell.angle_beta   90.00
_cell.angle_gamma   90.00
#
_symmetry.space_group_name_H-M   'P 1'
#
loop_
_entity.id
_entity.type
_entity.pdbx_description
1 polymer ?
#
loop_
_entity_poly.entity_id
_entity_poly.type
_entity_poly.pdbx_seq_one_letter_code
_entity_poly.pdbx_strand_id
1 'polypeptide(L)'
;GDVYKRQVGGKVPLYCYIENNSLQDPFFKQVFIPLLSDKRKEHGKNISILPDEEKKTDKATRIEANLEPANREGRLVLNVAEKENPHMQRLADQFLLFTLQLKFPADGPDCVEGGKRIIDHKIQRMAPPMTIPARAFRAKNKYRL
;
A
#
# COMPACT_ATOMS: atom_id res chain seq x y z
N GLY A 1 -11.67 -8.59 -9.81
CA GLY A 1 -12.01 -9.32 -8.59
C GLY A 1 -11.79 -10.83 -8.73
N ASP A 2 -12.26 -11.46 -9.77
CA ASP A 2 -12.21 -12.93 -9.90
C ASP A 2 -10.81 -13.46 -10.25
N VAL A 3 -9.99 -12.68 -10.97
CA VAL A 3 -8.60 -13.05 -11.28
C VAL A 3 -7.78 -13.12 -9.99
N TYR A 4 -7.87 -12.11 -9.13
CA TYR A 4 -7.15 -12.09 -7.85
C TYR A 4 -7.60 -13.23 -6.92
N LYS A 5 -8.91 -13.50 -6.85
CA LYS A 5 -9.42 -14.63 -6.05
C LYS A 5 -8.91 -15.98 -6.52
N ARG A 6 -8.73 -16.18 -7.82
CA ARG A 6 -8.12 -17.39 -8.37
C ARG A 6 -6.64 -17.51 -7.99
N GLN A 7 -5.89 -16.40 -8.07
CA GLN A 7 -4.47 -16.40 -7.75
C GLN A 7 -4.18 -16.76 -6.30
N VAL A 8 -5.05 -16.32 -5.35
CA VAL A 8 -4.89 -16.60 -3.91
C VAL A 8 -5.75 -17.76 -3.42
N GLY A 9 -6.36 -18.54 -4.30
CA GLY A 9 -7.19 -19.68 -3.95
C GLY A 9 -8.46 -19.35 -3.17
N GLY A 10 -8.91 -18.11 -3.21
CA GLY A 10 -10.14 -17.63 -2.55
C GLY A 10 -10.10 -17.60 -1.02
N LYS A 11 -8.96 -17.97 -0.40
CA LYS A 11 -8.81 -18.09 1.06
C LYS A 11 -8.31 -16.81 1.74
N VAL A 12 -7.80 -15.85 0.95
CA VAL A 12 -7.26 -14.59 1.48
C VAL A 12 -8.31 -13.50 1.39
N PRO A 13 -8.59 -12.77 2.47
CA PRO A 13 -9.51 -11.63 2.44
C PRO A 13 -8.97 -10.54 1.51
N LEU A 14 -9.85 -10.01 0.66
CA LEU A 14 -9.53 -8.90 -0.22
C LEU A 14 -9.99 -7.60 0.43
N TYR A 15 -9.05 -6.70 0.64
CA TYR A 15 -9.32 -5.33 1.07
C TYR A 15 -8.98 -4.38 -0.07
N CYS A 16 -9.92 -3.49 -0.40
CA CYS A 16 -9.69 -2.39 -1.32
C CYS A 16 -9.63 -1.10 -0.51
N TYR A 17 -8.65 -0.25 -0.81
CA TYR A 17 -8.56 1.08 -0.23
C TYR A 17 -8.77 2.11 -1.33
N ILE A 18 -9.56 3.13 -1.01
CA ILE A 18 -9.83 4.26 -1.90
C ILE A 18 -9.40 5.53 -1.17
N GLU A 19 -8.64 6.37 -1.86
CA GLU A 19 -8.30 7.68 -1.35
C GLU A 19 -9.57 8.46 -1.03
N ASN A 20 -9.67 8.95 0.20
CA ASN A 20 -10.81 9.68 0.71
C ASN A 20 -10.35 10.96 1.40
N ASN A 21 -10.14 12.01 0.62
CA ASN A 21 -9.87 13.33 1.16
C ASN A 21 -11.20 14.05 1.53
N SER A 22 -11.09 15.22 2.15
CA SER A 22 -12.23 15.99 2.63
C SER A 22 -13.26 16.35 1.54
N LEU A 23 -12.84 16.42 0.28
CA LEU A 23 -13.73 16.69 -0.87
C LEU A 23 -14.47 15.43 -1.33
N GLN A 24 -13.87 14.26 -1.14
CA GLN A 24 -14.42 12.97 -1.57
C GLN A 24 -15.26 12.29 -0.48
N ASP A 25 -15.13 12.70 0.78
CA ASP A 25 -15.81 12.08 1.92
C ASP A 25 -17.35 12.07 1.80
N PRO A 26 -18.03 13.14 1.37
CA PRO A 26 -19.47 13.11 1.12
C PRO A 26 -19.87 12.09 0.05
N PHE A 27 -19.11 12.00 -1.03
CA PHE A 27 -19.35 11.04 -2.10
C PHE A 27 -19.17 9.60 -1.58
N PHE A 28 -18.12 9.34 -0.83
CA PHE A 28 -17.87 8.03 -0.26
C PHE A 28 -19.02 7.58 0.65
N LYS A 29 -19.47 8.44 1.57
CA LYS A 29 -20.52 8.13 2.53
C LYS A 29 -21.91 8.03 1.91
N GLN A 30 -22.26 8.96 1.03
CA GLN A 30 -23.63 9.11 0.53
C GLN A 30 -23.91 8.26 -0.71
N VAL A 31 -22.92 7.97 -1.51
CA VAL A 31 -23.08 7.25 -2.78
C VAL A 31 -22.40 5.88 -2.72
N PHE A 32 -21.12 5.84 -2.34
CA PHE A 32 -20.32 4.64 -2.48
C PHE A 32 -20.70 3.54 -1.48
N ILE A 33 -20.93 3.89 -0.21
CA ILE A 33 -21.32 2.92 0.82
C ILE A 33 -22.69 2.28 0.51
N PRO A 34 -23.75 3.01 0.18
CA PRO A 34 -25.04 2.43 -0.22
C PRO A 34 -24.91 1.52 -1.44
N LEU A 35 -24.21 1.99 -2.51
CA LEU A 35 -23.99 1.19 -3.72
C LEU A 35 -23.27 -0.14 -3.44
N LEU A 36 -22.26 -0.13 -2.57
CA LEU A 36 -21.57 -1.35 -2.14
C LEU A 36 -22.49 -2.30 -1.39
N SER A 37 -23.37 -1.76 -0.53
CA SER A 37 -24.35 -2.57 0.19
C SER A 37 -25.27 -3.30 -0.77
N ASP A 38 -25.80 -2.60 -1.77
CA ASP A 38 -26.69 -3.18 -2.77
C ASP A 38 -25.96 -4.22 -3.64
N LYS A 39 -24.74 -3.92 -4.09
CA LYS A 39 -23.94 -4.87 -4.86
C LYS A 39 -23.51 -6.11 -4.07
N ARG A 40 -23.31 -6.00 -2.77
CA ARG A 40 -23.08 -7.16 -1.90
C ARG A 40 -24.31 -8.08 -1.84
N LYS A 41 -25.49 -7.51 -1.71
CA LYS A 41 -26.76 -8.25 -1.71
C LYS A 41 -26.99 -8.94 -3.06
N GLU A 42 -26.82 -8.20 -4.16
CA GLU A 42 -27.02 -8.69 -5.53
C GLU A 42 -26.09 -9.86 -5.88
N HIS A 43 -24.81 -9.78 -5.51
CA HIS A 43 -23.80 -10.75 -5.93
C HIS A 43 -23.38 -11.75 -4.86
N GLY A 44 -23.89 -11.65 -3.64
CA GLY A 44 -23.52 -12.54 -2.52
C GLY A 44 -22.03 -12.51 -2.15
N LYS A 45 -21.29 -11.46 -2.56
CA LYS A 45 -19.83 -11.32 -2.37
C LYS A 45 -19.55 -10.20 -1.37
N ASN A 46 -18.75 -10.51 -0.36
CA ASN A 46 -18.33 -9.50 0.62
C ASN A 46 -16.93 -8.99 0.28
N ILE A 47 -16.87 -7.83 -0.38
CA ILE A 47 -15.62 -7.08 -0.61
C ILE A 47 -15.63 -5.89 0.34
N SER A 48 -14.59 -5.76 1.16
CA SER A 48 -14.39 -4.60 2.01
C SER A 48 -13.70 -3.50 1.22
N ILE A 49 -14.35 -2.34 1.13
CA ILE A 49 -13.74 -1.13 0.58
C ILE A 49 -13.66 -0.14 1.71
N LEU A 50 -12.44 0.30 1.98
CA LEU A 50 -12.10 1.16 3.12
C LEU A 50 -11.58 2.50 2.61
N PRO A 51 -11.93 3.61 3.27
CA PRO A 51 -11.35 4.90 2.94
C PRO A 51 -9.89 4.96 3.40
N ASP A 52 -9.03 5.56 2.59
CA ASP A 52 -7.69 5.99 2.98
C ASP A 52 -7.74 7.50 3.26
N GLU A 53 -7.84 7.84 4.55
CA GLU A 53 -8.02 9.22 5.04
C GLU A 53 -6.69 9.85 5.46
N GLU A 54 -5.58 9.18 5.23
CA GLU A 54 -4.28 9.69 5.64
C GLU A 54 -3.90 10.94 4.84
N LYS A 55 -3.50 11.99 5.55
CA LYS A 55 -2.94 13.19 4.92
C LYS A 55 -1.62 12.85 4.26
N LYS A 56 -1.61 12.87 2.96
CA LYS A 56 -0.42 12.58 2.17
C LYS A 56 0.47 13.83 2.06
N THR A 57 1.75 13.64 2.33
CA THR A 57 2.79 14.63 2.04
C THR A 57 3.07 14.74 0.54
N ASP A 58 4.11 15.46 0.16
CA ASP A 58 4.51 15.58 -1.25
C ASP A 58 4.64 14.19 -1.91
N LYS A 59 4.00 14.05 -3.08
CA LYS A 59 3.88 12.79 -3.81
C LYS A 59 5.22 12.19 -4.17
N ALA A 60 6.11 13.00 -4.75
CA ALA A 60 7.40 12.52 -5.22
C ALA A 60 8.29 12.05 -4.07
N THR A 61 8.41 12.87 -3.05
CA THR A 61 9.20 12.57 -1.84
C THR A 61 8.69 11.31 -1.13
N ARG A 62 7.38 11.16 -1.03
CA ARG A 62 6.75 10.00 -0.39
C ARG A 62 7.03 8.71 -1.14
N ILE A 63 6.85 8.73 -2.46
CA ILE A 63 7.11 7.56 -3.32
C ILE A 63 8.57 7.14 -3.20
N GLU A 64 9.50 8.09 -3.33
CA GLU A 64 10.93 7.81 -3.20
C GLU A 64 11.29 7.24 -1.83
N ALA A 65 10.90 7.94 -0.75
CA ALA A 65 11.25 7.52 0.60
C ALA A 65 10.74 6.12 0.97
N ASN A 66 9.55 5.74 0.48
CA ASN A 66 8.94 4.46 0.83
C ASN A 66 9.30 3.32 -0.12
N LEU A 67 9.52 3.59 -1.41
CA LEU A 67 9.76 2.53 -2.40
C LEU A 67 11.23 2.33 -2.74
N GLU A 68 12.08 3.36 -2.68
CA GLU A 68 13.50 3.23 -3.00
C GLU A 68 14.21 2.18 -2.12
N PRO A 69 14.04 2.17 -0.78
CA PRO A 69 14.65 1.13 0.04
C PRO A 69 14.20 -0.29 -0.34
N ALA A 70 12.92 -0.47 -0.64
CA ALA A 70 12.40 -1.76 -1.06
C ALA A 70 12.94 -2.19 -2.43
N ASN A 71 13.10 -1.25 -3.35
CA ASN A 71 13.69 -1.50 -4.66
C ASN A 71 15.17 -1.88 -4.56
N ARG A 72 15.95 -1.11 -3.81
CA ARG A 72 17.39 -1.36 -3.59
C ARG A 72 17.64 -2.72 -2.93
N GLU A 73 16.76 -3.15 -2.04
CA GLU A 73 16.84 -4.45 -1.36
C GLU A 73 16.25 -5.61 -2.20
N GLY A 74 15.80 -5.35 -3.42
CA GLY A 74 15.20 -6.36 -4.30
C GLY A 74 13.84 -6.89 -3.82
N ARG A 75 13.15 -6.15 -2.94
CA ARG A 75 11.83 -6.51 -2.40
C ARG A 75 10.68 -5.98 -3.25
N LEU A 76 10.94 -5.00 -4.12
CA LEU A 76 9.96 -4.50 -5.08
C LEU A 76 10.13 -5.29 -6.38
N VAL A 77 9.22 -6.20 -6.64
CA VAL A 77 9.27 -7.09 -7.80
C VAL A 77 7.97 -7.04 -8.58
N LEU A 78 8.07 -7.07 -9.90
CA LEU A 78 6.92 -7.20 -10.80
C LEU A 78 6.73 -8.67 -11.20
N ASN A 79 5.47 -9.07 -11.38
CA ASN A 79 5.15 -10.45 -11.76
C ASN A 79 5.60 -10.73 -13.20
N VAL A 80 6.61 -11.59 -13.37
CA VAL A 80 7.14 -11.96 -14.69
C VAL A 80 6.10 -12.65 -15.58
N ALA A 81 5.14 -13.36 -15.01
CA ALA A 81 4.06 -13.99 -15.78
C ALA A 81 3.14 -12.95 -16.47
N GLU A 82 3.14 -11.72 -15.98
CA GLU A 82 2.34 -10.61 -16.52
C GLU A 82 3.17 -9.65 -17.40
N LYS A 83 4.40 -10.02 -17.79
CA LYS A 83 5.30 -9.14 -18.54
C LYS A 83 4.74 -8.65 -19.88
N GLU A 84 3.88 -9.47 -20.53
CA GLU A 84 3.22 -9.12 -21.79
C GLU A 84 1.89 -8.37 -21.57
N ASN A 85 1.46 -8.19 -20.32
CA ASN A 85 0.25 -7.44 -20.01
C ASN A 85 0.51 -5.93 -20.18
N PRO A 86 -0.25 -5.22 -21.05
CA PRO A 86 -0.03 -3.79 -21.31
C PRO A 86 -0.12 -2.91 -20.06
N HIS A 87 -0.92 -3.30 -19.08
CA HIS A 87 -1.05 -2.55 -17.83
C HIS A 87 0.20 -2.74 -16.94
N MET A 88 0.78 -3.95 -16.94
CA MET A 88 2.03 -4.22 -16.22
C MET A 88 3.21 -3.50 -16.87
N GLN A 89 3.27 -3.47 -18.21
CA GLN A 89 4.28 -2.72 -18.94
C GLN A 89 4.18 -1.22 -18.63
N ARG A 90 2.96 -0.66 -18.66
CA ARG A 90 2.74 0.75 -18.29
C ARG A 90 3.17 1.05 -16.85
N LEU A 91 2.93 0.14 -15.91
CA LEU A 91 3.41 0.28 -14.53
C LEU A 91 4.93 0.27 -14.47
N ALA A 92 5.58 -0.66 -15.15
CA ALA A 92 7.05 -0.74 -15.24
C ALA A 92 7.64 0.56 -15.82
N ASP A 93 7.06 1.07 -16.91
CA ASP A 93 7.49 2.33 -17.54
C ASP A 93 7.38 3.51 -16.57
N GLN A 94 6.31 3.59 -15.79
CA GLN A 94 6.14 4.65 -14.80
C GLN A 94 7.21 4.57 -13.70
N PHE A 95 7.64 3.38 -13.30
CA PHE A 95 8.77 3.22 -12.37
C PHE A 95 10.10 3.63 -12.99
N LEU A 96 10.36 3.22 -14.24
CA LEU A 96 11.61 3.55 -14.93
C LEU A 96 11.75 5.06 -15.22
N LEU A 97 10.63 5.73 -15.51
CA LEU A 97 10.59 7.16 -15.83
C LEU A 97 10.35 8.05 -14.60
N PHE A 98 10.21 7.46 -13.42
CA PHE A 98 9.97 8.21 -12.19
C PHE A 98 11.13 9.16 -11.89
N THR A 99 10.78 10.41 -11.63
CA THR A 99 11.72 11.45 -11.17
C THR A 99 11.06 12.29 -10.09
N LEU A 100 11.84 12.90 -9.20
CA LEU A 100 11.34 13.78 -8.16
C LEU A 100 10.58 15.01 -8.69
N GLN A 101 10.86 15.42 -9.93
CA GLN A 101 10.16 16.53 -10.59
C GLN A 101 8.81 16.11 -11.18
N LEU A 102 8.44 14.83 -11.10
CA LEU A 102 7.21 14.27 -11.66
C LEU A 102 6.94 14.69 -13.12
N LYS A 103 7.97 14.67 -13.96
CA LYS A 103 7.86 15.01 -15.40
C LYS A 103 6.96 14.05 -16.18
N PHE A 104 6.76 12.84 -15.65
CA PHE A 104 5.93 11.79 -16.21
C PHE A 104 4.85 11.34 -15.20
N PRO A 105 3.75 10.73 -15.65
CA PRO A 105 2.74 10.18 -14.78
C PRO A 105 3.34 9.19 -13.77
N ALA A 106 2.99 9.33 -12.50
CA ALA A 106 3.47 8.49 -11.40
C ALA A 106 2.33 7.89 -10.56
N ASP A 107 1.17 7.65 -11.17
CA ASP A 107 0.00 7.14 -10.47
C ASP A 107 0.16 5.66 -10.09
N GLY A 108 0.87 4.88 -10.91
CA GLY A 108 1.24 3.51 -10.60
C GLY A 108 2.17 3.42 -9.37
N PRO A 109 3.33 4.09 -9.37
CA PRO A 109 4.19 4.20 -8.20
C PRO A 109 3.47 4.71 -6.94
N ASP A 110 2.58 5.71 -7.07
CA ASP A 110 1.78 6.23 -5.95
C ASP A 110 0.83 5.17 -5.39
N CYS A 111 0.17 4.41 -6.26
CA CYS A 111 -0.70 3.32 -5.85
C CYS A 111 0.07 2.20 -5.13
N VAL A 112 1.26 1.84 -5.62
CA VAL A 112 2.12 0.83 -5.00
C VAL A 112 2.65 1.32 -3.64
N GLU A 113 3.04 2.59 -3.54
CA GLU A 113 3.43 3.21 -2.27
C GLU A 113 2.29 3.14 -1.24
N GLY A 114 1.09 3.56 -1.62
CA GLY A 114 -0.09 3.49 -0.73
C GLY A 114 -0.38 2.07 -0.27
N GLY A 115 -0.30 1.09 -1.16
CA GLY A 115 -0.46 -0.33 -0.82
C GLY A 115 0.59 -0.82 0.17
N LYS A 116 1.86 -0.51 -0.07
CA LYS A 116 2.97 -0.86 0.83
C LYS A 116 2.77 -0.23 2.22
N ARG A 117 2.47 1.06 2.28
CA ARG A 117 2.23 1.78 3.54
C ARG A 117 1.11 1.11 4.37
N ILE A 118 -0.01 0.76 3.74
CA ILE A 118 -1.12 0.07 4.41
C ILE A 118 -0.68 -1.30 4.94
N ILE A 119 0.09 -2.05 4.16
CA ILE A 119 0.61 -3.36 4.57
C ILE A 119 1.56 -3.21 5.76
N ASP A 120 2.49 -2.27 5.70
CA ASP A 120 3.46 -2.02 6.77
C ASP A 120 2.76 -1.64 8.09
N HIS A 121 1.75 -0.77 8.04
CA HIS A 121 0.95 -0.42 9.21
C HIS A 121 0.19 -1.62 9.79
N LYS A 122 -0.33 -2.51 8.94
CA LYS A 122 -1.01 -3.73 9.40
C LYS A 122 -0.04 -4.70 10.07
N ILE A 123 1.13 -4.90 9.47
CA ILE A 123 2.18 -5.77 10.02
C ILE A 123 2.66 -5.23 11.38
N GLN A 124 2.90 -3.93 11.51
CA GLN A 124 3.33 -3.30 12.76
C GLN A 124 2.29 -3.49 13.88
N ARG A 125 0.99 -3.39 13.57
CA ARG A 125 -0.08 -3.64 14.55
C ARG A 125 -0.20 -5.10 14.97
N MET A 126 0.23 -6.02 14.14
CA MET A 126 0.20 -7.47 14.42
C MET A 126 1.48 -7.96 15.10
N ALA A 127 2.57 -7.20 15.02
CA ALA A 127 3.81 -7.53 15.68
C ALA A 127 3.63 -7.45 17.22
N PRO A 128 4.06 -8.46 17.97
CA PRO A 128 4.06 -8.35 19.43
C PRO A 128 4.94 -7.17 19.84
N PRO A 129 4.60 -6.45 20.94
CA PRO A 129 5.42 -5.35 21.42
C PRO A 129 6.85 -5.85 21.66
N MET A 130 7.83 -5.22 21.01
CA MET A 130 9.25 -5.53 21.21
C MET A 130 9.62 -5.18 22.65
N THR A 131 9.68 -6.16 23.51
CA THR A 131 10.21 -6.01 24.87
C THR A 131 11.73 -5.96 24.76
N ILE A 132 12.28 -4.74 24.74
CA ILE A 132 13.74 -4.57 24.83
C ILE A 132 14.13 -4.94 26.26
N PRO A 133 14.94 -6.00 26.49
CA PRO A 133 15.33 -6.37 27.84
C PRO A 133 16.09 -5.19 28.49
N ALA A 134 15.73 -4.82 29.70
CA ALA A 134 16.36 -3.71 30.42
C ALA A 134 17.90 -3.82 30.52
N ARG A 135 18.46 -4.99 30.33
CA ARG A 135 19.91 -5.24 30.24
C ARG A 135 20.59 -4.68 28.97
N ALA A 136 19.82 -4.43 27.89
CA ALA A 136 20.40 -3.92 26.65
C ALA A 136 20.89 -2.46 26.76
N PHE A 137 20.39 -1.71 27.76
CA PHE A 137 20.78 -0.32 28.02
C PHE A 137 21.90 -0.13 29.05
N ARG A 138 22.47 -1.19 29.62
CA ARG A 138 23.71 -1.03 30.38
C ARG A 138 24.90 -0.90 29.43
N ALA A 139 25.08 0.29 28.89
CA ALA A 139 26.38 0.70 28.39
C ALA A 139 27.39 0.53 29.54
N LYS A 140 28.30 -0.42 29.42
CA LYS A 140 29.46 -0.50 30.29
C LYS A 140 30.27 0.79 30.04
N ASN A 141 30.10 1.74 30.90
CA ASN A 141 30.97 2.94 30.93
C ASN A 141 32.40 2.46 31.24
N LYS A 142 33.18 2.15 30.20
CA LYS A 142 34.58 1.70 30.29
C LYS A 142 35.57 2.83 30.55
N TYR A 143 35.07 4.04 30.74
CA TYR A 143 35.91 5.23 30.99
C TYR A 143 35.47 5.91 32.30
N ARG A 144 35.80 5.30 33.44
CA ARG A 144 36.01 6.01 34.70
C ARG A 144 37.52 6.07 34.87
N LEU A 145 38.05 7.27 34.66
CA LEU A 145 39.32 7.70 35.21
C LEU A 145 39.21 7.82 36.72
#